data_53b6003d5aae43aca111c93b19d1a9a5
#
_entry.id   53b6003d5aae43aca111c93b19d1a9a5
#
_cell.length_a   1.000
_cell.length_b   1.000
_cell.length_c   1.000
_cell.angle_alpha   90.00
_cell.angle_beta   90.00
_cell.angle_gamma   90.00
#
_symmetry.space_group_name_H-M   'P 1'
#
loop_
_entity.id
_entity.type
_entity.pdbx_description
1 polymer ?
#
loop_
_entity_poly.entity_id
_entity_poly.type
_entity_poly.pdbx_seq_one_letter_code
_entity_poly.pdbx_strand_id
1 'polypeptide(L)'
;LEGDILLKADKMSMAHSLELRVPFLDTEVLKCAEKLSLAQKVSKKNTKVLLREAFKDIVPPYMKEKKKLGFPTPIRVWLKSDLGKYVREIISNANVDKLINKEYVINLLDEHIEGKRDNSRKVWTVFMFCLWYELYVEGKSISELEFKSDFNKNGDMCRLA
;
A
#
# COMPACT_ATOMS: atom_id res chain seq x y z
N LEU A 1 -8.74 -1.95 9.84
CA LEU A 1 -7.52 -1.78 10.63
C LEU A 1 -7.02 -3.14 11.15
N GLU A 2 -7.88 -3.92 11.82
CA GLU A 2 -7.52 -5.23 12.38
C GLU A 2 -7.09 -6.23 11.30
N GLY A 3 -7.92 -6.45 10.30
CA GLY A 3 -7.70 -7.45 9.23
C GLY A 3 -6.64 -7.06 8.18
N ASP A 4 -6.00 -5.90 8.28
CA ASP A 4 -5.00 -5.44 7.34
C ASP A 4 -3.74 -4.93 8.06
N ILE A 5 -3.75 -3.67 8.51
CA ILE A 5 -2.53 -3.02 9.00
C ILE A 5 -2.00 -3.71 10.27
N LEU A 6 -2.88 -3.99 11.24
CA LEU A 6 -2.45 -4.60 12.50
C LEU A 6 -2.04 -6.06 12.30
N LEU A 7 -2.82 -6.83 11.55
CA LEU A 7 -2.49 -8.23 11.25
C LEU A 7 -1.15 -8.36 10.52
N LYS A 8 -0.91 -7.51 9.54
CA LYS A 8 0.35 -7.49 8.81
C LYS A 8 1.52 -7.08 9.72
N ALA A 9 1.33 -6.01 10.50
CA ALA A 9 2.36 -5.53 11.40
C ALA A 9 2.75 -6.61 12.44
N ASP A 10 1.76 -7.26 13.04
CA ASP A 10 1.98 -8.33 14.01
C ASP A 10 2.69 -9.53 13.37
N LYS A 11 2.15 -10.08 12.30
CA LYS A 11 2.73 -11.25 11.63
C LYS A 11 4.16 -11.02 11.13
N MET A 12 4.42 -9.84 10.55
CA MET A 12 5.76 -9.53 10.03
C MET A 12 6.77 -9.30 11.15
N SER A 13 6.39 -8.62 12.24
CA SER A 13 7.28 -8.39 13.36
C SER A 13 7.53 -9.69 14.15
N MET A 14 6.49 -10.48 14.39
CA MET A 14 6.62 -11.77 15.10
C MET A 14 7.42 -12.80 14.30
N ALA A 15 7.38 -12.79 12.98
CA ALA A 15 8.25 -13.63 12.14
C ALA A 15 9.74 -13.36 12.38
N HIS A 16 10.08 -12.19 12.94
CA HIS A 16 11.44 -11.80 13.33
C HIS A 16 11.62 -11.71 14.84
N SER A 17 10.75 -12.34 15.63
CA SER A 17 10.77 -12.34 17.10
C SER A 17 10.72 -10.93 17.71
N LEU A 18 10.08 -9.98 17.03
CA LEU A 18 9.92 -8.61 17.48
C LEU A 18 8.47 -8.36 17.92
N GLU A 19 8.24 -8.02 19.17
CA GLU A 19 6.92 -7.66 19.67
C GLU A 19 6.61 -6.20 19.37
N LEU A 20 5.53 -5.95 18.63
CA LEU A 20 5.06 -4.62 18.30
C LEU A 20 3.90 -4.22 19.23
N ARG A 21 4.04 -3.10 19.92
CA ARG A 21 2.98 -2.50 20.74
C ARG A 21 2.41 -1.27 20.06
N VAL A 22 1.10 -1.06 20.18
CA VAL A 22 0.35 0.04 19.55
C VAL A 22 -0.37 0.88 20.60
N PRO A 23 0.34 1.74 21.35
CA PRO A 23 -0.20 2.43 22.54
C PRO A 23 -1.44 3.30 22.24
N PHE A 24 -1.61 3.81 21.01
CA PHE A 24 -2.79 4.59 20.64
C PHE A 24 -4.08 3.75 20.44
N LEU A 25 -3.98 2.42 20.48
CA LEU A 25 -5.12 1.51 20.43
C LEU A 25 -5.48 0.94 21.81
N ASP A 26 -4.82 1.42 22.85
CA ASP A 26 -5.17 1.09 24.22
C ASP A 26 -6.57 1.58 24.60
N THR A 27 -7.30 0.78 25.37
CA THR A 27 -8.68 1.10 25.77
C THR A 27 -8.77 2.35 26.63
N GLU A 28 -7.76 2.65 27.45
CA GLU A 28 -7.74 3.87 28.26
C GLU A 28 -7.52 5.11 27.39
N VAL A 29 -6.70 5.01 26.35
CA VAL A 29 -6.53 6.07 25.35
C VAL A 29 -7.85 6.32 24.59
N LEU A 30 -8.56 5.25 24.24
CA LEU A 30 -9.88 5.37 23.60
C LEU A 30 -10.88 6.09 24.51
N LYS A 31 -11.01 5.65 25.76
CA LYS A 31 -11.88 6.30 26.76
C LYS A 31 -11.55 7.78 26.97
N CYS A 32 -10.28 8.12 26.95
CA CYS A 32 -9.85 9.52 26.99
C CYS A 32 -10.27 10.28 25.73
N ALA A 33 -10.07 9.68 24.56
CA ALA A 33 -10.42 10.29 23.29
C ALA A 33 -11.94 10.47 23.12
N GLU A 34 -12.76 9.58 23.64
CA GLU A 34 -14.22 9.68 23.60
C GLU A 34 -14.75 10.93 24.33
N LYS A 35 -14.12 11.31 25.43
CA LYS A 35 -14.48 12.49 26.23
C LYS A 35 -14.17 13.83 25.53
N LEU A 36 -13.36 13.81 24.48
CA LEU A 36 -12.97 15.03 23.77
C LEU A 36 -14.07 15.51 22.83
N SER A 37 -14.28 16.83 22.80
CA SER A 37 -15.15 17.47 21.82
C SER A 37 -14.59 17.36 20.40
N LEU A 38 -15.45 17.52 19.39
CA LEU A 38 -15.02 17.51 17.98
C LEU A 38 -13.94 18.57 17.71
N ALA A 39 -14.09 19.77 18.28
CA ALA A 39 -13.13 20.86 18.09
C ALA A 39 -11.74 20.53 18.66
N GLN A 40 -11.65 19.72 19.71
CA GLN A 40 -10.39 19.24 20.27
C GLN A 40 -9.75 18.14 19.41
N LYS A 41 -10.56 17.40 18.68
CA LYS A 41 -10.09 16.31 17.78
C LYS A 41 -9.64 16.84 16.43
N VAL A 42 -10.47 17.69 15.80
CA VAL A 42 -10.31 18.13 14.41
C VAL A 42 -10.68 19.60 14.27
N SER A 43 -9.91 20.34 13.47
CA SER A 43 -10.22 21.68 13.00
C SER A 43 -10.28 21.71 11.47
N LYS A 44 -10.71 22.85 10.89
CA LYS A 44 -10.73 23.04 9.41
C LYS A 44 -9.36 22.84 8.75
N LYS A 45 -8.27 23.10 9.48
CA LYS A 45 -6.90 23.05 8.96
C LYS A 45 -6.10 21.85 9.47
N ASN A 46 -6.42 21.34 10.67
CA ASN A 46 -5.58 20.34 11.34
C ASN A 46 -6.41 19.19 11.90
N THR A 47 -5.86 17.99 11.82
CA THR A 47 -6.31 16.80 12.55
C THR A 47 -5.46 16.62 13.81
N LYS A 48 -5.97 15.86 14.79
CA LYS A 48 -5.27 15.56 16.05
C LYS A 48 -4.89 16.82 16.84
N VAL A 49 -5.80 17.80 16.90
CA VAL A 49 -5.56 19.15 17.45
C VAL A 49 -4.98 19.08 18.87
N LEU A 50 -5.70 18.45 19.79
CA LEU A 50 -5.29 18.34 21.20
C LEU A 50 -3.97 17.56 21.35
N LEU A 51 -3.79 16.48 20.60
CA LEU A 51 -2.56 15.69 20.64
C LEU A 51 -1.35 16.53 20.21
N ARG A 52 -1.49 17.33 19.16
CA ARG A 52 -0.44 18.23 18.67
C ARG A 52 -0.10 19.31 19.69
N GLU A 53 -1.11 19.83 20.39
CA GLU A 53 -0.92 20.84 21.43
C GLU A 53 -0.24 20.25 22.66
N ALA A 54 -0.68 19.07 23.12
CA ALA A 54 -0.11 18.38 24.27
C ALA A 54 1.39 18.04 24.10
N PHE A 55 1.79 17.71 22.88
CA PHE A 55 3.17 17.31 22.59
C PHE A 55 4.00 18.40 21.88
N LYS A 56 3.51 19.64 21.86
CA LYS A 56 4.19 20.74 21.13
C LYS A 56 5.63 21.01 21.57
N ASP A 57 5.94 20.77 22.84
CA ASP A 57 7.27 21.03 23.39
C ASP A 57 8.20 19.81 23.32
N ILE A 58 7.64 18.64 23.02
CA ILE A 58 8.36 17.36 22.90
C ILE A 58 8.69 17.04 21.44
N VAL A 59 7.74 17.32 20.54
CA VAL A 59 7.89 17.02 19.10
C VAL A 59 8.76 18.07 18.42
N PRO A 60 9.80 17.66 17.66
CA PRO A 60 10.65 18.59 16.93
C PRO A 60 9.86 19.52 16.01
N PRO A 61 10.27 20.80 15.84
CA PRO A 61 9.53 21.81 15.07
C PRO A 61 9.17 21.37 13.64
N TYR A 62 10.09 20.71 12.92
CA TYR A 62 9.87 20.24 11.56
C TYR A 62 8.75 19.19 11.44
N MET A 63 8.45 18.44 12.52
CA MET A 63 7.37 17.46 12.55
C MET A 63 5.99 18.12 12.76
N LYS A 64 5.95 19.31 13.36
CA LYS A 64 4.68 20.03 13.60
C LYS A 64 4.01 20.46 12.30
N GLU A 65 4.80 20.87 11.31
CA GLU A 65 4.33 21.37 10.03
C GLU A 65 4.17 20.28 8.98
N LYS A 66 4.72 19.09 9.23
CA LYS A 66 4.69 17.99 8.28
C LYS A 66 3.24 17.56 7.97
N LYS A 67 2.88 17.65 6.70
CA LYS A 67 1.60 17.12 6.21
C LYS A 67 1.56 15.61 6.39
N LYS A 68 0.36 15.08 6.74
CA LYS A 68 0.18 13.64 6.80
C LYS A 68 0.43 13.05 5.42
N LEU A 69 1.47 12.23 5.32
CA LEU A 69 1.70 11.34 4.19
C LEU A 69 1.15 9.96 4.57
N GLY A 70 0.48 9.29 3.61
CA GLY A 70 0.16 7.87 3.76
C GLY A 70 1.43 7.02 3.66
N PHE A 71 1.27 5.71 3.42
CA PHE A 71 2.37 4.83 3.03
C PHE A 71 2.37 4.73 1.49
N PRO A 72 3.04 5.65 0.78
CA PRO A 72 3.05 5.64 -0.67
C PRO A 72 3.92 4.46 -1.14
N THR A 73 3.27 3.41 -1.63
CA THR A 73 3.97 2.39 -2.39
C THR A 73 4.22 2.94 -3.79
N PRO A 74 5.46 2.93 -4.31
CA PRO A 74 5.80 3.59 -5.57
C PRO A 74 5.36 2.77 -6.80
N ILE A 75 4.16 2.19 -6.78
CA ILE A 75 3.57 1.38 -7.85
C ILE A 75 3.63 2.12 -9.19
N ARG A 76 3.40 3.43 -9.17
CA ARG A 76 3.46 4.28 -10.37
C ARG A 76 4.83 4.22 -11.07
N VAL A 77 5.90 4.12 -10.29
CA VAL A 77 7.27 4.02 -10.83
C VAL A 77 7.57 2.59 -11.25
N TRP A 78 7.21 1.62 -10.42
CA TRP A 78 7.47 0.21 -10.67
C TRP A 78 6.79 -0.33 -11.92
N LEU A 79 5.57 0.12 -12.24
CA LEU A 79 4.88 -0.26 -13.47
C LEU A 79 5.56 0.24 -14.75
N LYS A 80 6.48 1.18 -14.66
CA LYS A 80 7.29 1.65 -15.79
C LYS A 80 8.60 0.86 -15.98
N SER A 81 8.86 -0.10 -15.11
CA SER A 81 10.04 -0.98 -15.15
C SER A 81 9.66 -2.43 -15.51
N ASP A 82 10.52 -3.39 -15.18
CA ASP A 82 10.28 -4.81 -15.43
C ASP A 82 9.00 -5.34 -14.78
N LEU A 83 8.57 -4.74 -13.66
CA LEU A 83 7.28 -5.09 -13.06
C LEU A 83 6.11 -4.84 -14.05
N GLY A 84 6.18 -3.82 -14.88
CA GLY A 84 5.16 -3.56 -15.90
C GLY A 84 5.06 -4.68 -16.95
N LYS A 85 6.20 -5.27 -17.33
CA LYS A 85 6.24 -6.43 -18.23
C LYS A 85 5.57 -7.65 -17.61
N TYR A 86 5.92 -7.93 -16.34
CA TYR A 86 5.32 -9.04 -15.59
C TYR A 86 3.81 -8.84 -15.39
N VAL A 87 3.38 -7.63 -15.04
CA VAL A 87 1.95 -7.29 -14.90
C VAL A 87 1.21 -7.53 -16.21
N ARG A 88 1.81 -7.16 -17.33
CA ARG A 88 1.25 -7.43 -18.67
C ARG A 88 1.11 -8.93 -18.93
N GLU A 89 2.13 -9.70 -18.63
CA GLU A 89 2.13 -11.15 -18.81
C GLU A 89 1.03 -11.83 -17.99
N ILE A 90 0.93 -11.51 -16.69
CA ILE A 90 -0.11 -12.07 -15.82
C ILE A 90 -1.51 -11.71 -16.32
N ILE A 91 -1.78 -10.43 -16.66
CA ILE A 91 -3.10 -10.01 -17.14
C ILE A 91 -3.43 -10.68 -18.47
N SER A 92 -2.46 -10.82 -19.38
CA SER A 92 -2.69 -11.45 -20.69
C SER A 92 -3.00 -12.93 -20.58
N ASN A 93 -2.33 -13.64 -19.68
CA ASN A 93 -2.45 -15.09 -19.51
C ASN A 93 -3.57 -15.51 -18.56
N ALA A 94 -4.07 -14.61 -17.71
CA ALA A 94 -5.15 -14.94 -16.78
C ALA A 94 -6.45 -15.33 -17.50
N ASN A 95 -7.12 -16.37 -17.03
CA ASN A 95 -8.36 -16.88 -17.61
C ASN A 95 -9.59 -16.09 -17.10
N VAL A 96 -9.56 -14.78 -17.28
CA VAL A 96 -10.59 -13.85 -16.76
C VAL A 96 -11.36 -13.10 -17.86
N ASP A 97 -11.33 -13.59 -19.11
CA ASP A 97 -11.92 -12.92 -20.26
C ASP A 97 -13.42 -12.66 -20.13
N LYS A 98 -14.14 -13.54 -19.40
CA LYS A 98 -15.57 -13.39 -19.11
C LYS A 98 -15.87 -12.32 -18.06
N LEU A 99 -14.87 -11.90 -17.30
CA LEU A 99 -15.02 -10.99 -16.17
C LEU A 99 -14.44 -9.60 -16.46
N ILE A 100 -13.36 -9.56 -17.23
CA ILE A 100 -12.57 -8.33 -17.45
C ILE A 100 -12.18 -8.23 -18.93
N ASN A 101 -12.31 -7.03 -19.49
CA ASN A 101 -11.73 -6.72 -20.79
C ASN A 101 -10.20 -6.49 -20.62
N LYS A 102 -9.42 -7.54 -20.88
CA LYS A 102 -7.95 -7.53 -20.73
C LYS A 102 -7.27 -6.54 -21.66
N GLU A 103 -7.76 -6.42 -22.91
CA GLU A 103 -7.21 -5.49 -23.89
C GLU A 103 -7.32 -4.04 -23.40
N TYR A 104 -8.47 -3.67 -22.84
CA TYR A 104 -8.65 -2.34 -22.26
C TYR A 104 -7.66 -2.07 -21.11
N VAL A 105 -7.40 -3.06 -20.25
CA VAL A 105 -6.46 -2.91 -19.12
C VAL A 105 -5.02 -2.80 -19.60
N ILE A 106 -4.65 -3.55 -20.64
CA ILE A 106 -3.33 -3.46 -21.26
C ILE A 106 -3.13 -2.07 -21.89
N ASN A 107 -4.14 -1.52 -22.55
CA ASN A 107 -4.08 -0.15 -23.08
C ASN A 107 -3.89 0.88 -21.95
N LEU A 108 -4.54 0.71 -20.80
CA LEU A 108 -4.30 1.56 -19.62
C LEU A 108 -2.85 1.46 -19.10
N LEU A 109 -2.26 0.28 -19.15
CA LEU A 109 -0.86 0.08 -18.78
C LEU A 109 0.08 0.78 -19.77
N ASP A 110 -0.20 0.69 -21.08
CA ASP A 110 0.59 1.35 -22.11
C ASP A 110 0.55 2.88 -21.96
N GLU A 111 -0.64 3.47 -21.80
CA GLU A 111 -0.78 4.89 -21.50
C GLU A 111 0.01 5.33 -20.27
N HIS A 112 0.04 4.46 -19.25
CA HIS A 112 0.79 4.73 -18.01
C HIS A 112 2.30 4.69 -18.25
N ILE A 113 2.81 3.68 -18.96
CA ILE A 113 4.24 3.52 -19.28
C ILE A 113 4.73 4.68 -20.12
N GLU A 114 3.96 5.07 -21.13
CA GLU A 114 4.24 6.20 -22.00
C GLU A 114 4.11 7.57 -21.30
N GLY A 115 3.57 7.60 -20.09
CA GLY A 115 3.39 8.84 -19.34
C GLY A 115 2.21 9.71 -19.76
N LYS A 116 1.34 9.21 -20.64
CA LYS A 116 0.12 9.92 -21.10
C LYS A 116 -0.85 10.15 -19.95
N ARG A 117 -1.04 9.15 -19.08
CA ARG A 117 -1.96 9.20 -17.95
C ARG A 117 -1.50 8.30 -16.81
N ASP A 118 -1.69 8.73 -15.56
CA ASP A 118 -1.47 7.86 -14.40
C ASP A 118 -2.64 6.89 -14.20
N ASN A 119 -2.48 5.69 -14.71
CA ASN A 119 -3.43 4.59 -14.55
C ASN A 119 -2.94 3.53 -13.53
N SER A 120 -1.86 3.82 -12.79
CA SER A 120 -1.19 2.85 -11.92
C SER A 120 -2.12 2.11 -10.95
N ARG A 121 -3.02 2.82 -10.28
CA ARG A 121 -3.97 2.21 -9.33
C ARG A 121 -4.96 1.27 -10.01
N LYS A 122 -5.47 1.65 -11.20
CA LYS A 122 -6.43 0.82 -11.94
C LYS A 122 -5.78 -0.47 -12.38
N VAL A 123 -4.62 -0.37 -13.03
CA VAL A 123 -3.85 -1.52 -13.50
C VAL A 123 -3.47 -2.42 -12.33
N TRP A 124 -3.00 -1.85 -11.22
CA TRP A 124 -2.64 -2.60 -10.03
C TRP A 124 -3.81 -3.39 -9.43
N THR A 125 -4.99 -2.78 -9.36
CA THR A 125 -6.19 -3.45 -8.84
C THR A 125 -6.55 -4.68 -9.68
N VAL A 126 -6.52 -4.55 -11.01
CA VAL A 126 -6.81 -5.67 -11.90
C VAL A 126 -5.73 -6.74 -11.84
N PHE A 127 -4.46 -6.35 -11.81
CA PHE A 127 -3.34 -7.26 -11.63
C PHE A 127 -3.48 -8.11 -10.35
N MET A 128 -3.78 -7.48 -9.21
CA MET A 128 -3.99 -8.20 -7.95
C MET A 128 -5.20 -9.13 -8.01
N PHE A 129 -6.26 -8.74 -8.72
CA PHE A 129 -7.40 -9.62 -8.96
C PHE A 129 -7.01 -10.84 -9.82
N CYS A 130 -6.25 -10.65 -10.90
CA CYS A 130 -5.77 -11.76 -11.73
C CYS A 130 -4.90 -12.73 -10.94
N LEU A 131 -3.95 -12.23 -10.12
CA LEU A 131 -3.14 -13.08 -9.24
C LEU A 131 -4.00 -13.87 -8.25
N TRP A 132 -4.95 -13.21 -7.60
CA TRP A 132 -5.88 -13.87 -6.70
C TRP A 132 -6.69 -14.96 -7.41
N TYR A 133 -7.20 -14.67 -8.60
CA TYR A 133 -8.01 -15.61 -9.38
C TYR A 133 -7.21 -16.87 -9.75
N GLU A 134 -5.98 -16.68 -10.21
CA GLU A 134 -5.11 -17.78 -10.57
C GLU A 134 -4.72 -18.65 -9.36
N LEU A 135 -4.45 -18.04 -8.20
CA LEU A 135 -4.11 -18.77 -6.98
C LEU A 135 -5.30 -19.51 -6.36
N TYR A 136 -6.44 -18.83 -6.22
CA TYR A 136 -7.54 -19.34 -5.40
C TYR A 136 -8.69 -19.94 -6.20
N VAL A 137 -8.85 -19.58 -7.46
CA VAL A 137 -9.91 -20.13 -8.33
C VAL A 137 -9.36 -21.21 -9.25
N GLU A 138 -8.20 -20.99 -9.85
CA GLU A 138 -7.57 -21.95 -10.74
C GLU A 138 -6.58 -22.89 -10.02
N GLY A 139 -6.22 -22.62 -8.77
CA GLY A 139 -5.39 -23.49 -7.95
C GLY A 139 -3.92 -23.54 -8.37
N LYS A 140 -3.41 -22.51 -9.06
CA LYS A 140 -1.99 -22.41 -9.42
C LYS A 140 -1.13 -22.26 -8.16
N SER A 141 0.08 -22.79 -8.21
CA SER A 141 1.04 -22.62 -7.13
C SER A 141 1.71 -21.24 -7.18
N ILE A 142 2.20 -20.76 -6.02
CA ILE A 142 2.95 -19.49 -5.95
C ILE A 142 4.18 -19.53 -6.85
N SER A 143 4.86 -20.68 -6.96
CA SER A 143 6.05 -20.86 -7.79
C SER A 143 5.79 -20.68 -9.29
N GLU A 144 4.57 -20.95 -9.76
CA GLU A 144 4.17 -20.73 -11.16
C GLU A 144 3.93 -19.26 -11.48
N LEU A 145 3.63 -18.46 -10.44
CA LEU A 145 3.33 -17.03 -10.53
C LEU A 145 4.50 -16.16 -10.06
N GLU A 146 5.66 -16.76 -9.79
CA GLU A 146 6.79 -16.05 -9.21
C GLU A 146 7.41 -15.07 -10.21
N PHE A 147 7.52 -13.82 -9.79
CA PHE A 147 8.20 -12.79 -10.56
C PHE A 147 9.72 -13.02 -10.55
N LYS A 148 10.23 -13.51 -11.64
CA LYS A 148 11.67 -13.66 -11.87
C LYS A 148 12.24 -12.33 -12.35
N SER A 149 12.53 -11.42 -11.43
CA SER A 149 13.22 -10.18 -11.79
C SER A 149 14.74 -10.37 -11.77
N ASP A 150 15.43 -9.82 -12.74
CA ASP A 150 16.88 -9.63 -12.68
C ASP A 150 17.31 -8.62 -11.59
N PHE A 151 16.34 -7.96 -10.94
CA PHE A 151 16.51 -7.03 -9.82
C PHE A 151 17.23 -7.62 -8.60
N ASN A 152 17.18 -8.95 -8.43
CA ASN A 152 17.82 -9.60 -7.27
C ASN A 152 19.35 -9.66 -7.38
N LYS A 153 19.92 -9.30 -8.54
CA LYS A 153 21.38 -9.37 -8.73
C LYS A 153 22.12 -8.10 -8.28
N ASN A 154 21.48 -6.95 -8.18
CA ASN A 154 22.18 -5.66 -7.97
C ASN A 154 21.79 -4.86 -6.72
N GLY A 155 20.90 -5.30 -5.86
CA GLY A 155 20.59 -4.60 -4.57
C GLY A 155 19.96 -3.20 -4.68
N ASP A 156 19.53 -2.77 -5.85
CA ASP A 156 19.13 -1.39 -6.13
C ASP A 156 17.70 -1.00 -5.69
N MET A 157 16.97 -1.90 -5.02
CA MET A 157 15.60 -1.62 -4.57
C MET A 157 15.51 -0.59 -3.43
N CYS A 158 16.63 -0.28 -2.75
CA CYS A 158 16.67 0.70 -1.65
C CYS A 158 16.95 2.16 -2.08
N ARG A 159 17.25 2.42 -3.35
CA ARG A 159 17.65 3.77 -3.82
C ARG A 159 16.51 4.62 -4.41
N LEU A 160 15.28 4.09 -4.48
CA LEU A 160 14.13 4.78 -5.08
C LEU A 160 13.06 5.19 -4.04
N ALA A 161 13.40 5.30 -2.76
CA ALA A 161 12.51 5.84 -1.73
C ALA A 161 12.85 7.29 -1.39
#